data_5bb443d1981fbceb969c2aa9e8ca979d
#
_entry.id   5bb443d1981fbceb969c2aa9e8ca979d
#
_cell.length_a   1.000
_cell.length_b   1.000
_cell.length_c   1.000
_cell.angle_alpha   90.00
_cell.angle_beta   90.00
_cell.angle_gamma   90.00
#
_symmetry.space_group_name_H-M   'P 1'
#
loop_
_entity.id
_entity.type
_entity.pdbx_description
1 polymer ?
#
loop_
_entity_poly.entity_id
_entity_poly.type
_entity_poly.pdbx_seq_one_letter_code
_entity_poly.pdbx_strand_id
1 'polypeptide(L)'
;HWRNYAEENGNYLQTPGTYSSSVIRDCMFGKCTFCRYNGGDLTFSMLPVEKSLDEYERLINDYGTKEIFDDSGVWYRGKEAREFAQGIIDRGLHKKNCYFGFNTRFEYLDEKTIVLLAKANFRFILIGLESADDETLARLNKGYQIQHVDRCLVWMTKYGLHPHLTIMVGYYWQS
;
A
#
# COMPACT_ATOMS: atom_id res chain seq x y z
N HIS A 1 -3.27 21.29 0.46
CA HIS A 1 -4.08 20.16 0.97
C HIS A 1 -3.27 19.24 1.87
N TRP A 2 -2.05 18.78 1.46
CA TRP A 2 -1.24 17.85 2.26
C TRP A 2 -0.85 18.43 3.63
N ARG A 3 -0.41 19.69 3.69
CA ARG A 3 -0.05 20.34 4.95
C ARG A 3 -1.23 20.38 5.93
N ASN A 4 -2.40 20.84 5.49
CA ASN A 4 -3.58 20.91 6.32
C ASN A 4 -3.99 19.53 6.85
N TYR A 5 -3.94 18.51 5.98
CA TYR A 5 -4.24 17.14 6.40
C TYR A 5 -3.23 16.61 7.43
N ALA A 6 -1.95 16.92 7.26
CA ALA A 6 -0.92 16.52 8.22
C ALA A 6 -1.13 17.18 9.58
N GLU A 7 -1.41 18.49 9.62
CA GLU A 7 -1.66 19.25 10.85
C GLU A 7 -2.92 18.74 11.58
N GLU A 8 -4.01 18.50 10.87
CA GLU A 8 -5.26 17.96 11.42
C GLU A 8 -5.09 16.54 12.01
N ASN A 9 -4.13 15.77 11.52
CA ASN A 9 -3.81 14.42 12.00
C ASN A 9 -2.57 14.38 12.91
N GLY A 10 -2.29 15.45 13.64
CA GLY A 10 -1.20 15.52 14.61
C GLY A 10 0.18 15.38 13.99
N ASN A 11 0.35 15.81 12.73
CA ASN A 11 1.57 15.66 11.94
C ASN A 11 2.01 14.21 11.74
N TYR A 12 1.08 13.27 11.73
CA TYR A 12 1.36 11.88 11.42
C TYR A 12 2.02 11.74 10.04
N LEU A 13 1.45 12.38 9.00
CA LEU A 13 2.09 12.48 7.70
C LEU A 13 3.07 13.66 7.68
N GLN A 14 4.27 13.40 7.21
CA GLN A 14 5.34 14.39 7.20
C GLN A 14 5.21 15.38 6.03
N THR A 15 5.71 16.60 6.24
CA THR A 15 5.74 17.64 5.20
C THR A 15 7.16 18.08 4.88
N PRO A 16 7.51 18.34 3.60
CA PRO A 16 6.66 18.17 2.40
C PRO A 16 6.39 16.72 2.07
N GLY A 17 5.12 16.41 1.70
CA GLY A 17 4.70 15.10 1.23
C GLY A 17 4.24 15.14 -0.22
N THR A 18 4.26 13.99 -0.90
CA THR A 18 3.81 13.87 -2.28
C THR A 18 3.20 12.51 -2.57
N TYR A 19 2.51 12.42 -3.71
CA TYR A 19 2.05 11.17 -4.29
C TYR A 19 2.97 10.70 -5.40
N SER A 20 3.08 9.38 -5.56
CA SER A 20 3.70 8.70 -6.69
C SER A 20 2.75 7.65 -7.23
N SER A 21 3.03 7.06 -8.38
CA SER A 21 2.25 5.96 -8.93
C SER A 21 3.15 5.00 -9.68
N SER A 22 3.51 3.90 -9.03
CA SER A 22 4.35 2.85 -9.61
C SER A 22 3.54 1.90 -10.51
N VAL A 23 2.23 1.79 -10.28
CA VAL A 23 1.29 1.07 -11.15
C VAL A 23 0.46 2.07 -11.93
N ILE A 24 0.74 2.17 -13.22
CA ILE A 24 0.20 3.23 -14.09
C ILE A 24 -1.27 2.97 -14.44
N ARG A 25 -1.66 1.72 -14.53
CA ARG A 25 -3.01 1.32 -14.93
C ARG A 25 -3.49 0.13 -14.11
N ASP A 26 -4.70 0.26 -13.61
CA ASP A 26 -5.54 -0.81 -13.14
C ASP A 26 -5.06 -1.53 -11.88
N CYS A 27 -5.83 -2.51 -11.47
CA CYS A 27 -5.53 -3.39 -10.36
C CYS A 27 -5.18 -4.77 -10.91
N MET A 28 -4.02 -5.29 -10.56
CA MET A 28 -3.57 -6.62 -11.01
C MET A 28 -4.49 -7.76 -10.55
N PHE A 29 -5.34 -7.54 -9.55
CA PHE A 29 -6.33 -8.51 -9.12
C PHE A 29 -7.59 -8.44 -9.99
N GLY A 30 -8.19 -7.26 -10.18
CA GLY A 30 -9.26 -6.98 -11.13
C GLY A 30 -10.55 -7.79 -10.98
N LYS A 31 -10.82 -8.42 -9.81
CA LYS A 31 -11.90 -9.41 -9.65
C LYS A 31 -12.91 -9.06 -8.56
N CYS A 32 -12.70 -7.98 -7.78
CA CYS A 32 -13.64 -7.58 -6.75
C CYS A 32 -14.98 -7.16 -7.36
N THR A 33 -16.09 -7.74 -6.90
CA THR A 33 -17.41 -7.57 -7.53
C THR A 33 -17.94 -6.14 -7.50
N PHE A 34 -17.52 -5.32 -6.56
CA PHE A 34 -17.93 -3.92 -6.39
C PHE A 34 -17.02 -2.92 -7.11
N CYS A 35 -15.86 -3.37 -7.60
CA CYS A 35 -14.82 -2.48 -8.07
C CYS A 35 -14.97 -2.18 -9.57
N ARG A 36 -14.73 -0.91 -9.96
CA ARG A 36 -14.74 -0.51 -11.40
C ARG A 36 -13.68 -1.24 -12.23
N TYR A 37 -12.66 -1.81 -11.60
CA TYR A 37 -11.62 -2.60 -12.28
C TYR A 37 -12.05 -4.04 -12.56
N ASN A 38 -13.25 -4.45 -12.14
CA ASN A 38 -13.77 -5.78 -12.41
C ASN A 38 -14.31 -5.86 -13.85
N GLY A 39 -13.78 -6.80 -14.62
CA GLY A 39 -14.30 -7.13 -15.97
C GLY A 39 -14.00 -6.10 -17.07
N GLY A 40 -13.10 -5.17 -16.86
CA GLY A 40 -12.68 -4.24 -17.92
C GLY A 40 -11.59 -4.83 -18.82
N ASP A 41 -11.54 -4.37 -20.08
CA ASP A 41 -10.43 -4.61 -21.03
C ASP A 41 -9.17 -3.81 -20.62
N LEU A 42 -8.94 -3.69 -19.33
CA LEU A 42 -7.91 -2.84 -18.78
C LEU A 42 -6.57 -3.58 -18.81
N THR A 43 -5.63 -3.04 -19.51
CA THR A 43 -4.26 -3.59 -19.55
C THR A 43 -3.50 -3.13 -18.33
N PHE A 44 -3.29 -4.04 -17.38
CA PHE A 44 -2.42 -3.80 -16.25
C PHE A 44 -1.02 -3.37 -16.72
N SER A 45 -0.52 -2.28 -16.17
CA SER A 45 0.82 -1.75 -16.47
C SER A 45 1.47 -1.22 -15.20
N MET A 46 2.72 -1.60 -14.98
CA MET A 46 3.54 -1.09 -13.88
C MET A 46 4.90 -0.62 -14.39
N LEU A 47 5.49 0.34 -13.69
CA LEU A 47 6.86 0.76 -13.92
C LEU A 47 7.83 -0.34 -13.48
N PRO A 48 8.96 -0.51 -14.18
CA PRO A 48 10.08 -1.26 -13.66
C PRO A 48 10.50 -0.70 -12.28
N VAL A 49 10.83 -1.57 -11.34
CA VAL A 49 11.22 -1.21 -9.97
C VAL A 49 12.30 -0.13 -9.94
N GLU A 50 13.34 -0.26 -10.78
CA GLU A 50 14.43 0.72 -10.88
C GLU A 50 13.95 2.12 -11.24
N LYS A 51 12.99 2.25 -12.17
CA LYS A 51 12.44 3.56 -12.54
C LYS A 51 11.66 4.22 -11.40
N SER A 52 10.91 3.45 -10.65
CA SER A 52 10.21 3.97 -9.48
C SER A 52 11.18 4.34 -8.35
N LEU A 53 12.28 3.59 -8.19
CA LEU A 53 13.35 3.94 -7.26
C LEU A 53 14.06 5.25 -7.67
N ASP A 54 14.32 5.46 -8.97
CA ASP A 54 14.90 6.70 -9.47
C ASP A 54 13.99 7.91 -9.21
N GLU A 55 12.68 7.73 -9.37
CA GLU A 55 11.69 8.76 -9.04
C GLU A 55 11.70 9.09 -7.55
N TYR A 56 11.69 8.08 -6.67
CA TYR A 56 11.72 8.29 -5.23
C TYR A 56 13.01 8.97 -4.78
N GLU A 57 14.14 8.54 -5.33
CA GLU A 57 15.44 9.16 -5.05
C GLU A 57 15.45 10.65 -5.44
N ARG A 58 14.90 10.98 -6.63
CA ARG A 58 14.76 12.35 -7.09
C ARG A 58 13.82 13.15 -6.19
N LEU A 59 12.66 12.64 -5.83
CA LEU A 59 11.70 13.30 -4.95
C LEU A 59 12.33 13.64 -3.59
N ILE A 60 13.15 12.75 -3.06
CA ILE A 60 13.84 12.95 -1.78
C ILE A 60 14.98 13.94 -1.90
N ASN A 61 15.87 13.77 -2.89
CA ASN A 61 17.09 14.55 -2.99
C ASN A 61 16.86 15.96 -3.57
N ASP A 62 16.04 16.10 -4.62
CA ASP A 62 15.84 17.37 -5.33
C ASP A 62 14.73 18.21 -4.70
N TYR A 63 13.71 17.57 -4.12
CA TYR A 63 12.54 18.27 -3.57
C TYR A 63 12.43 18.21 -2.04
N GLY A 64 13.33 17.49 -1.38
CA GLY A 64 13.34 17.37 0.08
C GLY A 64 12.13 16.67 0.67
N THR A 65 11.48 15.80 -0.12
CA THR A 65 10.25 15.11 0.28
C THR A 65 10.47 14.25 1.52
N LYS A 66 9.52 14.31 2.46
CA LYS A 66 9.54 13.61 3.75
C LYS A 66 8.49 12.49 3.86
N GLU A 67 7.52 12.51 2.96
CA GLU A 67 6.50 11.46 2.87
C GLU A 67 6.15 11.21 1.41
N ILE A 68 6.21 9.97 0.95
CA ILE A 68 5.77 9.56 -0.39
C ILE A 68 4.71 8.49 -0.24
N PHE A 69 3.51 8.76 -0.75
CA PHE A 69 2.45 7.77 -0.83
C PHE A 69 2.26 7.31 -2.29
N ASP A 70 2.42 6.03 -2.54
CA ASP A 70 2.13 5.46 -3.84
C ASP A 70 0.62 5.21 -3.98
N ASP A 71 -0.03 6.06 -4.76
CA ASP A 71 -1.48 6.06 -4.98
C ASP A 71 -1.91 5.11 -6.12
N SER A 72 -1.12 4.10 -6.40
CA SER A 72 -1.52 3.01 -7.29
C SER A 72 -2.74 2.28 -6.72
N GLY A 73 -3.64 1.82 -7.57
CA GLY A 73 -4.82 1.05 -7.13
C GLY A 73 -4.45 -0.21 -6.33
N VAL A 74 -3.37 -0.86 -6.70
CA VAL A 74 -2.63 -1.88 -5.90
C VAL A 74 -1.17 -1.80 -6.28
N TRP A 75 -0.32 -1.57 -5.30
CA TRP A 75 1.13 -1.45 -5.46
C TRP A 75 1.81 -2.79 -5.80
N TYR A 76 3.11 -2.80 -5.95
CA TYR A 76 3.93 -3.98 -6.18
C TYR A 76 3.60 -5.13 -5.22
N ARG A 77 3.81 -6.35 -5.66
CA ARG A 77 3.58 -7.55 -4.84
C ARG A 77 4.78 -8.49 -4.84
N GLY A 78 4.83 -9.34 -3.84
CA GLY A 78 5.77 -10.46 -3.81
C GLY A 78 7.23 -10.04 -4.09
N LYS A 79 7.76 -10.46 -5.22
CA LYS A 79 9.15 -10.20 -5.61
C LYS A 79 9.42 -8.71 -5.82
N GLU A 80 8.59 -8.04 -6.60
CA GLU A 80 8.77 -6.63 -6.95
C GLU A 80 8.70 -5.72 -5.71
N ALA A 81 7.77 -5.99 -4.79
CA ALA A 81 7.68 -5.27 -3.52
C ALA A 81 8.96 -5.41 -2.68
N ARG A 82 9.53 -6.62 -2.63
CA ARG A 82 10.78 -6.85 -1.92
C ARG A 82 11.99 -6.23 -2.62
N GLU A 83 12.06 -6.29 -3.94
CA GLU A 83 13.10 -5.63 -4.74
C GLU A 83 13.07 -4.12 -4.52
N PHE A 84 11.89 -3.51 -4.53
CA PHE A 84 11.75 -2.09 -4.27
C PHE A 84 12.19 -1.71 -2.85
N ALA A 85 11.71 -2.42 -1.83
CA ALA A 85 12.09 -2.16 -0.44
C ALA A 85 13.61 -2.37 -0.23
N GLN A 86 14.20 -3.38 -0.85
CA GLN A 86 15.65 -3.58 -0.82
C GLN A 86 16.38 -2.44 -1.53
N GLY A 87 15.90 -1.99 -2.68
CA GLY A 87 16.46 -0.85 -3.40
C GLY A 87 16.44 0.45 -2.59
N ILE A 88 15.37 0.72 -1.83
CA ILE A 88 15.32 1.84 -0.87
C ILE A 88 16.46 1.72 0.17
N ILE A 89 16.73 0.51 0.67
CA ILE A 89 17.78 0.26 1.65
C ILE A 89 19.16 0.42 1.00
N ASP A 90 19.40 -0.20 -0.14
CA ASP A 90 20.69 -0.22 -0.84
C ASP A 90 21.11 1.19 -1.29
N ARG A 91 20.16 2.00 -1.74
CA ARG A 91 20.38 3.42 -2.09
C ARG A 91 20.44 4.34 -0.86
N GLY A 92 20.24 3.81 0.35
CA GLY A 92 20.30 4.57 1.60
C GLY A 92 19.15 5.58 1.78
N LEU A 93 18.07 5.47 1.00
CA LEU A 93 16.93 6.41 1.04
C LEU A 93 16.18 6.36 2.36
N HIS A 94 16.10 5.19 3.00
CA HIS A 94 15.54 5.02 4.35
C HIS A 94 16.24 5.84 5.42
N LYS A 95 17.51 6.31 5.18
CA LYS A 95 18.27 7.17 6.10
C LYS A 95 18.03 8.67 5.90
N LYS A 96 17.24 9.04 4.88
CA LYS A 96 16.97 10.44 4.51
C LYS A 96 15.82 11.09 5.27
N ASN A 97 15.34 10.44 6.35
CA ASN A 97 14.16 10.89 7.10
C ASN A 97 12.92 11.07 6.18
N CYS A 98 12.70 10.10 5.30
CA CYS A 98 11.53 10.00 4.46
C CYS A 98 10.77 8.71 4.78
N TYR A 99 9.45 8.80 4.83
CA TYR A 99 8.55 7.67 5.07
C TYR A 99 7.76 7.35 3.81
N PHE A 100 7.34 6.09 3.71
CA PHE A 100 6.64 5.59 2.54
C PHE A 100 5.32 4.94 2.91
N GLY A 101 4.35 5.06 2.01
CA GLY A 101 3.04 4.43 2.12
C GLY A 101 2.54 3.97 0.76
N PHE A 102 1.58 3.06 0.74
CA PHE A 102 0.98 2.54 -0.48
C PHE A 102 -0.36 1.85 -0.24
N ASN A 103 -1.10 1.63 -1.34
CA ASN A 103 -2.31 0.82 -1.38
C ASN A 103 -1.98 -0.64 -1.68
N THR A 104 -2.55 -1.58 -0.93
CA THR A 104 -2.34 -3.00 -1.17
C THR A 104 -3.53 -3.87 -0.79
N ARG A 105 -3.33 -5.18 -0.88
CA ARG A 105 -4.26 -6.24 -0.51
C ARG A 105 -3.57 -7.21 0.43
N PHE A 106 -4.32 -7.84 1.34
CA PHE A 106 -3.74 -8.74 2.34
C PHE A 106 -3.00 -9.93 1.73
N GLU A 107 -3.50 -10.51 0.63
CA GLU A 107 -2.86 -11.68 0.00
C GLU A 107 -1.48 -11.39 -0.62
N TYR A 108 -1.10 -10.12 -0.72
CA TYR A 108 0.22 -9.71 -1.21
C TYR A 108 1.25 -9.47 -0.12
N LEU A 109 0.83 -9.62 1.14
CA LEU A 109 1.65 -9.41 2.32
C LEU A 109 1.99 -10.73 2.99
N ASP A 110 3.26 -11.09 3.00
CA ASP A 110 3.84 -12.13 3.84
C ASP A 110 4.77 -11.52 4.88
N GLU A 111 5.14 -12.27 5.91
CA GLU A 111 6.00 -11.75 6.99
C GLU A 111 7.34 -11.24 6.44
N LYS A 112 7.93 -11.91 5.45
CA LYS A 112 9.21 -11.51 4.85
C LYS A 112 9.11 -10.14 4.18
N THR A 113 8.03 -9.91 3.44
CA THR A 113 7.77 -8.63 2.78
C THR A 113 7.53 -7.53 3.83
N ILE A 114 6.72 -7.78 4.86
CA ILE A 114 6.43 -6.83 5.93
C ILE A 114 7.72 -6.42 6.67
N VAL A 115 8.58 -7.39 7.01
CA VAL A 115 9.89 -7.09 7.65
C VAL A 115 10.74 -6.17 6.80
N LEU A 116 10.80 -6.42 5.49
CA LEU A 116 11.64 -5.63 4.59
C LEU A 116 11.07 -4.23 4.37
N LEU A 117 9.76 -4.11 4.23
CA LEU A 117 9.06 -2.83 4.15
C LEU A 117 9.32 -1.97 5.41
N ALA A 118 9.22 -2.57 6.62
CA ALA A 118 9.51 -1.86 7.85
C ALA A 118 10.95 -1.32 7.90
N LYS A 119 11.93 -2.12 7.49
CA LYS A 119 13.34 -1.71 7.39
C LYS A 119 13.58 -0.58 6.39
N ALA A 120 12.75 -0.51 5.37
CA ALA A 120 12.79 0.51 4.32
C ALA A 120 11.98 1.77 4.66
N ASN A 121 11.52 1.96 5.90
CA ASN A 121 10.68 3.08 6.38
C ASN A 121 9.28 3.15 5.77
N PHE A 122 8.75 2.06 5.26
CA PHE A 122 7.32 2.00 4.97
C PHE A 122 6.55 1.94 6.28
N ARG A 123 5.47 2.73 6.38
CA ARG A 123 4.64 2.74 7.59
C ARG A 123 3.14 2.85 7.32
N PHE A 124 2.72 3.71 6.40
CA PHE A 124 1.32 3.95 6.09
C PHE A 124 0.84 2.98 4.99
N ILE A 125 0.15 1.91 5.40
CA ILE A 125 -0.30 0.87 4.47
C ILE A 125 -1.82 0.90 4.41
N LEU A 126 -2.38 1.37 3.29
CA LEU A 126 -3.82 1.40 3.05
C LEU A 126 -4.28 0.08 2.45
N ILE A 127 -5.20 -0.60 3.12
CA ILE A 127 -5.64 -1.95 2.74
C ILE A 127 -7.16 -2.03 2.73
N GLY A 128 -7.71 -2.45 1.59
CA GLY A 128 -9.14 -2.72 1.47
C GLY A 128 -9.53 -4.00 2.22
N LEU A 129 -9.97 -3.89 3.48
CA LEU A 129 -10.56 -5.00 4.23
C LEU A 129 -11.98 -5.28 3.74
N GLU A 130 -12.79 -4.25 3.65
CA GLU A 130 -14.19 -4.20 3.25
C GLU A 130 -15.17 -4.88 4.21
N SER A 131 -14.82 -6.02 4.78
CA SER A 131 -15.62 -6.73 5.78
C SER A 131 -14.75 -7.63 6.66
N ALA A 132 -15.17 -7.85 7.90
CA ALA A 132 -14.58 -8.83 8.83
C ALA A 132 -15.33 -10.18 8.82
N ASP A 133 -16.10 -10.45 7.78
CA ASP A 133 -16.90 -11.66 7.63
C ASP A 133 -16.49 -12.42 6.36
N ASP A 134 -16.13 -13.69 6.50
CA ASP A 134 -15.64 -14.53 5.39
C ASP A 134 -16.71 -14.76 4.31
N GLU A 135 -17.99 -14.84 4.65
CA GLU A 135 -19.07 -14.97 3.66
C GLU A 135 -19.16 -13.69 2.80
N THR A 136 -19.10 -12.54 3.44
CA THR A 136 -19.09 -11.25 2.73
C THR A 136 -17.83 -11.09 1.87
N LEU A 137 -16.65 -11.44 2.39
CA LEU A 137 -15.41 -11.41 1.62
C LEU A 137 -15.47 -12.33 0.38
N ALA A 138 -16.10 -13.51 0.52
CA ALA A 138 -16.33 -14.40 -0.61
C ALA A 138 -17.29 -13.80 -1.64
N ARG A 139 -18.42 -13.20 -1.22
CA ARG A 139 -19.38 -12.49 -2.10
C ARG A 139 -18.74 -11.32 -2.83
N LEU A 140 -17.84 -10.60 -2.16
CA LEU A 140 -17.05 -9.50 -2.75
C LEU A 140 -15.91 -9.98 -3.64
N ASN A 141 -15.65 -11.29 -3.68
CA ASN A 141 -14.54 -11.90 -4.38
C ASN A 141 -13.17 -11.29 -3.99
N LYS A 142 -12.94 -11.17 -2.67
CA LYS A 142 -11.70 -10.58 -2.15
C LYS A 142 -10.49 -11.53 -2.26
N GLY A 143 -10.71 -12.86 -2.35
CA GLY A 143 -9.66 -13.85 -2.56
C GLY A 143 -8.82 -14.20 -1.32
N TYR A 144 -9.21 -13.75 -0.13
CA TYR A 144 -8.61 -14.09 1.16
C TYR A 144 -9.66 -14.27 2.26
N GLN A 145 -9.27 -14.82 3.40
CA GLN A 145 -10.08 -15.06 4.59
C GLN A 145 -9.57 -14.25 5.77
N ILE A 146 -10.41 -14.05 6.79
CA ILE A 146 -10.10 -13.27 7.99
C ILE A 146 -8.88 -13.82 8.73
N GLN A 147 -8.71 -15.14 8.80
CA GLN A 147 -7.52 -15.72 9.41
C GLN A 147 -6.21 -15.21 8.81
N HIS A 148 -6.17 -14.95 7.50
CA HIS A 148 -4.99 -14.35 6.85
C HIS A 148 -4.82 -12.89 7.22
N VAL A 149 -5.93 -12.15 7.29
CA VAL A 149 -5.95 -10.74 7.74
C VAL A 149 -5.35 -10.63 9.15
N ASP A 150 -5.82 -11.42 10.09
CA ASP A 150 -5.34 -11.42 11.48
C ASP A 150 -3.82 -11.63 11.55
N ARG A 151 -3.31 -12.60 10.80
CA ARG A 151 -1.86 -12.83 10.75
C ARG A 151 -1.09 -11.63 10.21
N CYS A 152 -1.58 -11.01 9.14
CA CYS A 152 -0.94 -9.82 8.57
C CYS A 152 -0.93 -8.65 9.56
N LEU A 153 -2.04 -8.41 10.26
CA LEU A 153 -2.14 -7.36 11.28
C LEU A 153 -1.18 -7.59 12.45
N VAL A 154 -1.06 -8.85 12.92
CA VAL A 154 -0.08 -9.21 13.96
C VAL A 154 1.36 -8.91 13.47
N TRP A 155 1.72 -9.29 12.25
CA TRP A 155 3.03 -8.98 11.71
C TRP A 155 3.26 -7.48 11.55
N MET A 156 2.28 -6.75 11.01
CA MET A 156 2.39 -5.29 10.86
C MET A 156 2.62 -4.60 12.21
N THR A 157 1.83 -4.94 13.22
CA THR A 157 1.99 -4.40 14.57
C THR A 157 3.36 -4.73 15.15
N LYS A 158 3.81 -5.98 15.01
CA LYS A 158 5.12 -6.46 15.49
C LYS A 158 6.28 -5.67 14.88
N TYR A 159 6.17 -5.29 13.61
CA TYR A 159 7.26 -4.63 12.89
C TYR A 159 7.05 -3.11 12.69
N GLY A 160 6.01 -2.53 13.31
CA GLY A 160 5.80 -1.08 13.32
C GLY A 160 5.24 -0.50 12.02
N LEU A 161 4.56 -1.30 11.20
CA LEU A 161 3.76 -0.78 10.10
C LEU A 161 2.37 -0.39 10.59
N HIS A 162 1.81 0.67 10.03
CA HIS A 162 0.50 1.19 10.41
C HIS A 162 -0.54 0.85 9.32
N PRO A 163 -1.34 -0.22 9.49
CA PRO A 163 -2.42 -0.54 8.57
C PRO A 163 -3.56 0.45 8.73
N HIS A 164 -4.00 1.01 7.61
CA HIS A 164 -5.22 1.80 7.49
C HIS A 164 -6.22 0.99 6.69
N LEU A 165 -7.31 0.59 7.34
CA LEU A 165 -8.28 -0.34 6.77
C LEU A 165 -9.47 0.43 6.21
N THR A 166 -9.83 0.18 4.95
CA THR A 166 -11.12 0.60 4.42
C THR A 166 -12.16 -0.47 4.74
N ILE A 167 -13.34 -0.04 5.18
CA ILE A 167 -14.46 -0.90 5.53
C ILE A 167 -15.70 -0.39 4.81
N MET A 168 -16.43 -1.30 4.19
CA MET A 168 -17.74 -1.02 3.58
C MET A 168 -18.84 -1.49 4.53
N VAL A 169 -19.89 -0.69 4.66
CA VAL A 169 -21.05 -0.99 5.49
C VAL A 169 -22.34 -0.91 4.67
N GLY A 170 -23.39 -1.60 5.15
CA GLY A 170 -24.70 -1.53 4.50
C GLY A 170 -24.87 -2.50 3.34
N TYR A 171 -24.21 -3.63 3.37
CA TYR A 171 -24.48 -4.69 2.41
C TYR A 171 -25.92 -5.20 2.60
N TYR A 172 -26.70 -5.31 1.50
CA TYR A 172 -28.11 -5.68 1.54
C TYR A 172 -28.36 -7.11 2.05
N TRP A 173 -27.31 -7.93 2.18
CA TRP A 173 -27.40 -9.28 2.74
C TRP A 173 -26.98 -9.36 4.21
N GLN A 174 -26.56 -8.28 4.81
CA GLN A 174 -26.25 -8.19 6.23
C GLN A 174 -27.47 -7.62 6.97
N SER A 175 -28.02 -8.38 7.88
CA SER A 175 -29.15 -7.97 8.74
C SER A 175 -28.66 -7.27 10.00
#